data_d349825bee9b810bbad3065ac8ccdc6a
#
_entry.id   d349825bee9b810bbad3065ac8ccdc6a
#
_cell.length_a   1.000
_cell.length_b   1.000
_cell.length_c   1.000
_cell.angle_alpha   90.00
_cell.angle_beta   90.00
_cell.angle_gamma   90.00
#
_symmetry.space_group_name_H-M   'P 1'
#
loop_
_entity.id
_entity.type
_entity.pdbx_description
1 polymer ?
#
loop_
_entity_poly.entity_id
_entity_poly.type
_entity_poly.pdbx_seq_one_letter_code
_entity_poly.pdbx_strand_id
1 'polypeptide(L)'
;MLNHLKSHKLAWLIAAVYGVVFCLISLVNHYNFRSYGLDLGIYTHGIYSYSHLKWHMFTLGLEGEAFNHLGNHFSPIVALLSPFYYLFGTYTLLILQIAAILFGAWGVYEFAKERLTGFQPELIMMLFLSMWGIYSAVAYDWHANVMAAMFVPWFILFYERKDWKKAVLMFVLVLICKENMAVWMAAIIAGLAVRDFILKPKQTNWLFLGSLLGSAVVYFLIVQTLIMPALNTAGVSDHLGNYSHLGNGPIGVIKTLLSKPRHIFYLMFESLQNDPLTFMLKSQLHFMVLVSGGLALIYRPHYLIMLAPIYAQKLLSSNPAHWGVYSQYSIEFVPIISLAFVDWLQHFPFEKWKMPMLVGTIATATFFNWHPTRPNTGFYQASHYVSGLNSEAVYQALELIPDDAIVSASNVLVPHIADREKIYLFPVVKDADYMAILTYGRDLYPVDSLEFPQKMVELRSDSLNEVIYDSNDLLIIKRNAISEGKP
;
A
#
# COMPACT_ATOMS: atom_id res chain seq x y z
N MET A 1 -21.66 23.43 12.11
CA MET A 1 -21.50 22.51 10.97
C MET A 1 -21.79 23.17 9.62
N LEU A 2 -22.97 23.76 9.38
CA LEU A 2 -23.32 24.41 8.09
C LEU A 2 -22.41 25.60 7.70
N ASN A 3 -21.95 26.41 8.65
CA ASN A 3 -21.04 27.53 8.40
C ASN A 3 -19.61 27.06 8.05
N HIS A 4 -19.17 25.93 8.60
CA HIS A 4 -17.89 25.31 8.26
C HIS A 4 -17.91 24.73 6.84
N LEU A 5 -19.04 24.12 6.43
CA LEU A 5 -19.22 23.63 5.07
C LEU A 5 -19.20 24.77 4.03
N LYS A 6 -19.73 25.96 4.37
CA LYS A 6 -19.70 27.12 3.45
C LYS A 6 -18.28 27.66 3.19
N SER A 7 -17.39 27.58 4.17
CA SER A 7 -16.00 28.09 4.05
C SER A 7 -15.05 27.13 3.30
N HIS A 8 -15.43 25.85 3.11
CA HIS A 8 -14.59 24.82 2.49
C HIS A 8 -15.24 24.15 1.24
N LYS A 9 -16.19 24.82 0.60
CA LYS A 9 -16.97 24.23 -0.50
C LYS A 9 -16.12 23.66 -1.62
N LEU A 10 -15.07 24.39 -2.03
CA LEU A 10 -14.19 23.95 -3.10
C LEU A 10 -13.36 22.73 -2.69
N ALA A 11 -12.84 22.69 -1.47
CA ALA A 11 -12.11 21.55 -0.95
C ALA A 11 -13.01 20.29 -0.87
N TRP A 12 -14.26 20.43 -0.44
CA TRP A 12 -15.24 19.33 -0.47
C TRP A 12 -15.55 18.85 -1.89
N LEU A 13 -15.69 19.79 -2.85
CA LEU A 13 -15.89 19.42 -4.25
C LEU A 13 -14.70 18.63 -4.81
N ILE A 14 -13.48 19.10 -4.53
CA ILE A 14 -12.25 18.39 -4.93
C ILE A 14 -12.22 17.00 -4.32
N ALA A 15 -12.46 16.87 -3.01
CA ALA A 15 -12.50 15.57 -2.35
C ALA A 15 -13.54 14.63 -2.97
N ALA A 16 -14.74 15.14 -3.27
CA ALA A 16 -15.81 14.35 -3.89
C ALA A 16 -15.43 13.87 -5.29
N VAL A 17 -14.88 14.77 -6.14
CA VAL A 17 -14.48 14.42 -7.51
C VAL A 17 -13.39 13.36 -7.50
N TYR A 18 -12.31 13.55 -6.71
CA TYR A 18 -11.24 12.55 -6.62
C TYR A 18 -11.71 11.26 -5.94
N GLY A 19 -12.60 11.35 -4.95
CA GLY A 19 -13.21 10.19 -4.33
C GLY A 19 -13.95 9.32 -5.36
N VAL A 20 -14.75 9.94 -6.24
CA VAL A 20 -15.41 9.24 -7.36
C VAL A 20 -14.37 8.62 -8.29
N VAL A 21 -13.34 9.37 -8.71
CA VAL A 21 -12.28 8.84 -9.58
C VAL A 21 -11.60 7.63 -8.95
N PHE A 22 -11.28 7.69 -7.66
CA PHE A 22 -10.63 6.58 -6.97
C PHE A 22 -11.55 5.37 -6.81
N CYS A 23 -12.84 5.58 -6.59
CA CYS A 23 -13.82 4.49 -6.64
C CYS A 23 -13.88 3.85 -8.03
N LEU A 24 -13.92 4.66 -9.11
CA LEU A 24 -13.91 4.15 -10.48
C LEU A 24 -12.64 3.37 -10.82
N ILE A 25 -11.51 3.69 -10.21
CA ILE A 25 -10.26 2.92 -10.38
C ILE A 25 -10.29 1.65 -9.54
N SER A 26 -10.36 1.80 -8.22
CA SER A 26 -10.11 0.70 -7.28
C SER A 26 -11.24 -0.33 -7.27
N LEU A 27 -12.50 0.11 -7.14
CA LEU A 27 -13.63 -0.80 -7.01
C LEU A 27 -13.96 -1.48 -8.34
N VAL A 28 -13.76 -0.79 -9.49
CA VAL A 28 -13.93 -1.40 -10.81
C VAL A 28 -12.82 -2.42 -11.09
N ASN A 29 -11.57 -2.14 -10.67
CA ASN A 29 -10.51 -3.14 -10.79
C ASN A 29 -10.84 -4.40 -9.98
N HIS A 30 -11.31 -4.23 -8.75
CA HIS A 30 -11.73 -5.36 -7.94
C HIS A 30 -12.90 -6.10 -8.60
N TYR A 31 -13.99 -5.44 -8.96
CA TYR A 31 -15.13 -6.06 -9.63
C TYR A 31 -14.73 -6.86 -10.89
N ASN A 32 -13.74 -6.40 -11.63
CA ASN A 32 -13.23 -7.04 -12.84
C ASN A 32 -12.11 -8.07 -12.59
N PHE A 33 -11.97 -8.59 -11.37
CA PHE A 33 -10.96 -9.58 -10.99
C PHE A 33 -9.51 -9.13 -11.31
N ARG A 34 -9.18 -7.87 -10.99
CA ARG A 34 -7.84 -7.29 -11.13
C ARG A 34 -7.22 -6.97 -9.77
N SER A 35 -7.58 -7.73 -8.76
CA SER A 35 -7.00 -7.73 -7.41
C SER A 35 -6.45 -9.13 -7.11
N TYR A 36 -5.47 -9.23 -6.20
CA TYR A 36 -4.63 -10.41 -6.09
C TYR A 36 -4.70 -11.04 -4.69
N GLY A 37 -4.59 -12.37 -4.67
CA GLY A 37 -4.68 -13.17 -3.44
C GLY A 37 -3.56 -12.86 -2.45
N LEU A 38 -2.33 -12.69 -2.94
CA LEU A 38 -1.15 -12.40 -2.10
C LEU A 38 -1.04 -10.95 -1.64
N ASP A 39 -1.96 -10.09 -2.05
CA ASP A 39 -2.08 -8.70 -1.60
C ASP A 39 -3.45 -8.51 -0.93
N LEU A 40 -4.50 -8.12 -1.68
CA LEU A 40 -5.83 -7.89 -1.10
C LEU A 40 -6.42 -9.14 -0.43
N GLY A 41 -6.23 -10.33 -1.02
CA GLY A 41 -6.80 -11.57 -0.50
C GLY A 41 -6.32 -11.92 0.90
N ILE A 42 -5.02 -11.74 1.18
CA ILE A 42 -4.46 -11.92 2.53
C ILE A 42 -5.19 -11.02 3.54
N TYR A 43 -5.34 -9.75 3.21
CA TYR A 43 -5.94 -8.79 4.13
C TYR A 43 -7.46 -8.90 4.19
N THR A 44 -8.14 -9.37 3.12
CA THR A 44 -9.57 -9.72 3.15
C THR A 44 -9.81 -10.90 4.11
N HIS A 45 -8.99 -11.94 4.05
CA HIS A 45 -9.04 -13.04 5.03
C HIS A 45 -8.75 -12.54 6.45
N GLY A 46 -7.79 -11.60 6.60
CA GLY A 46 -7.46 -11.00 7.89
C GLY A 46 -8.61 -10.20 8.49
N ILE A 47 -9.25 -9.34 7.71
CA ILE A 47 -10.35 -8.50 8.21
C ILE A 47 -11.57 -9.34 8.56
N TYR A 48 -11.86 -10.39 7.77
CA TYR A 48 -12.89 -11.38 8.09
C TYR A 48 -12.58 -12.10 9.41
N SER A 49 -11.37 -12.63 9.59
CA SER A 49 -10.96 -13.33 10.81
C SER A 49 -11.12 -12.44 12.04
N TYR A 50 -10.60 -11.21 12.01
CA TYR A 50 -10.69 -10.27 13.13
C TYR A 50 -12.14 -9.80 13.40
N SER A 51 -12.99 -9.68 12.38
CA SER A 51 -14.41 -9.36 12.59
C SER A 51 -15.15 -10.45 13.35
N HIS A 52 -14.68 -11.70 13.24
CA HIS A 52 -15.18 -12.86 13.98
C HIS A 52 -14.39 -13.15 15.27
N LEU A 53 -13.55 -12.20 15.73
CA LEU A 53 -12.70 -12.32 16.93
C LEU A 53 -11.73 -13.52 16.88
N LYS A 54 -11.31 -13.91 15.67
CA LYS A 54 -10.32 -14.95 15.42
C LYS A 54 -8.97 -14.34 15.04
N TRP A 55 -7.89 -15.06 15.31
CA TRP A 55 -6.58 -14.70 14.79
C TRP A 55 -6.53 -14.90 13.28
N HIS A 56 -5.86 -13.98 12.59
CA HIS A 56 -5.60 -14.13 11.16
C HIS A 56 -4.52 -15.20 10.93
N MET A 57 -4.94 -16.40 10.59
CA MET A 57 -4.06 -17.52 10.23
C MET A 57 -3.87 -17.52 8.72
N PHE A 58 -2.68 -17.09 8.27
CA PHE A 58 -2.32 -17.06 6.86
C PHE A 58 -2.14 -18.48 6.30
N THR A 59 -2.81 -18.80 5.20
CA THR A 59 -2.74 -20.10 4.51
C THR A 59 -2.51 -19.99 3.02
N LEU A 60 -2.33 -18.76 2.52
CA LEU A 60 -2.18 -18.45 1.08
C LEU A 60 -0.72 -18.60 0.58
N GLY A 61 0.19 -19.12 1.39
CA GLY A 61 1.55 -19.44 0.97
C GLY A 61 1.61 -20.55 -0.08
N LEU A 62 2.72 -20.61 -0.84
CA LEU A 62 2.91 -21.61 -1.90
C LEU A 62 2.93 -23.06 -1.41
N GLU A 63 3.18 -23.28 -0.14
CA GLU A 63 3.13 -24.59 0.51
C GLU A 63 1.88 -24.77 1.38
N GLY A 64 1.06 -23.71 1.50
CA GLY A 64 -0.17 -23.71 2.29
C GLY A 64 0.05 -23.95 3.77
N GLU A 65 1.18 -23.48 4.32
CA GLU A 65 1.46 -23.54 5.73
C GLU A 65 0.64 -22.49 6.49
N ALA A 66 0.10 -22.87 7.66
CA ALA A 66 -0.66 -21.95 8.48
C ALA A 66 0.23 -21.29 9.54
N PHE A 67 0.28 -19.97 9.57
CA PHE A 67 0.93 -19.20 10.62
C PHE A 67 0.19 -17.88 10.87
N ASN A 68 0.44 -17.24 12.03
CA ASN A 68 -0.17 -15.95 12.30
C ASN A 68 0.46 -14.86 11.41
N HIS A 69 -0.35 -14.23 10.56
CA HIS A 69 0.10 -13.23 9.58
C HIS A 69 0.83 -12.03 10.22
N LEU A 70 0.51 -11.68 11.48
CA LEU A 70 1.26 -10.63 12.20
C LEU A 70 2.74 -10.98 12.42
N GLY A 71 3.12 -12.25 12.28
CA GLY A 71 4.52 -12.69 12.27
C GLY A 71 5.25 -12.41 10.96
N ASN A 72 4.51 -12.19 9.84
CA ASN A 72 5.06 -11.82 8.55
C ASN A 72 5.02 -10.29 8.34
N HIS A 73 3.84 -9.69 8.52
CA HIS A 73 3.63 -8.25 8.50
C HIS A 73 2.86 -7.82 9.74
N PHE A 74 3.50 -7.04 10.60
CA PHE A 74 2.88 -6.56 11.83
C PHE A 74 1.98 -5.36 11.54
N SER A 75 0.71 -5.66 11.19
CA SER A 75 -0.31 -4.70 10.75
C SER A 75 -1.56 -4.73 11.64
N PRO A 76 -1.48 -4.39 12.94
CA PRO A 76 -2.64 -4.38 13.85
C PRO A 76 -3.79 -3.48 13.42
N ILE A 77 -3.53 -2.52 12.53
CA ILE A 77 -4.56 -1.63 11.95
C ILE A 77 -5.70 -2.44 11.31
N VAL A 78 -5.43 -3.63 10.74
CA VAL A 78 -6.45 -4.48 10.12
C VAL A 78 -7.51 -4.90 11.14
N ALA A 79 -7.10 -5.24 12.36
CA ALA A 79 -8.02 -5.57 13.43
C ALA A 79 -8.89 -4.36 13.84
N LEU A 80 -8.30 -3.14 13.86
CA LEU A 80 -9.06 -1.91 14.16
C LEU A 80 -10.10 -1.61 13.07
N LEU A 81 -9.83 -1.98 11.82
CA LEU A 81 -10.72 -1.77 10.68
C LEU A 81 -11.78 -2.88 10.54
N SER A 82 -11.62 -4.02 11.21
CA SER A 82 -12.45 -5.20 11.02
C SER A 82 -13.96 -5.00 11.26
N PRO A 83 -14.45 -4.11 12.14
CA PRO A 83 -15.90 -3.89 12.29
C PRO A 83 -16.59 -3.39 11.00
N PHE A 84 -15.84 -2.72 10.12
CA PHE A 84 -16.40 -2.24 8.84
C PHE A 84 -16.64 -3.36 7.82
N TYR A 85 -16.10 -4.57 8.06
CA TYR A 85 -16.36 -5.73 7.22
C TYR A 85 -17.87 -6.03 7.13
N TYR A 86 -18.60 -5.89 8.23
CA TYR A 86 -20.05 -6.10 8.24
C TYR A 86 -20.86 -5.11 7.38
N LEU A 87 -20.24 -4.00 6.94
CA LEU A 87 -20.88 -3.01 6.08
C LEU A 87 -20.52 -3.19 4.59
N PHE A 88 -19.31 -3.62 4.29
CA PHE A 88 -18.77 -3.56 2.93
C PHE A 88 -18.20 -4.90 2.41
N GLY A 89 -18.21 -5.97 3.22
CA GLY A 89 -17.69 -7.29 2.84
C GLY A 89 -16.25 -7.23 2.32
N THR A 90 -15.98 -7.89 1.21
CA THR A 90 -14.67 -7.95 0.55
C THR A 90 -14.16 -6.59 0.03
N TYR A 91 -15.03 -5.60 -0.15
CA TYR A 91 -14.68 -4.24 -0.58
C TYR A 91 -14.18 -3.34 0.56
N THR A 92 -14.30 -3.77 1.82
CA THR A 92 -14.03 -2.94 3.01
C THR A 92 -12.70 -2.22 2.96
N LEU A 93 -11.63 -2.94 2.70
CA LEU A 93 -10.28 -2.38 2.75
C LEU A 93 -10.04 -1.36 1.65
N LEU A 94 -10.58 -1.58 0.45
CA LEU A 94 -10.48 -0.65 -0.67
C LEU A 94 -11.22 0.66 -0.38
N ILE A 95 -12.43 0.57 0.16
CA ILE A 95 -13.23 1.74 0.55
C ILE A 95 -12.53 2.54 1.65
N LEU A 96 -12.02 1.87 2.67
CA LEU A 96 -11.31 2.52 3.77
C LEU A 96 -9.97 3.13 3.32
N GLN A 97 -9.28 2.53 2.35
CA GLN A 97 -8.08 3.12 1.74
C GLN A 97 -8.41 4.44 1.02
N ILE A 98 -9.48 4.46 0.22
CA ILE A 98 -9.94 5.69 -0.44
C ILE A 98 -10.30 6.76 0.60
N ALA A 99 -11.05 6.39 1.64
CA ALA A 99 -11.40 7.30 2.72
C ALA A 99 -10.16 7.86 3.44
N ALA A 100 -9.15 7.02 3.69
CA ALA A 100 -7.89 7.45 4.29
C ALA A 100 -7.11 8.42 3.38
N ILE A 101 -7.07 8.18 2.06
CA ILE A 101 -6.43 9.08 1.09
C ILE A 101 -7.09 10.47 1.13
N LEU A 102 -8.42 10.52 1.16
CA LEU A 102 -9.16 11.79 1.27
C LEU A 102 -8.92 12.47 2.64
N PHE A 103 -8.81 11.69 3.72
CA PHE A 103 -8.44 12.18 5.05
C PHE A 103 -7.03 12.77 5.06
N GLY A 104 -6.03 12.11 4.45
CA GLY A 104 -4.67 12.62 4.30
C GLY A 104 -4.61 13.92 3.48
N ALA A 105 -5.36 13.98 2.37
CA ALA A 105 -5.50 15.18 1.53
C ALA A 105 -6.07 16.36 2.33
N TRP A 106 -7.04 16.08 3.21
CA TRP A 106 -7.60 17.11 4.10
C TRP A 106 -6.56 17.62 5.10
N GLY A 107 -5.70 16.75 5.64
CA GLY A 107 -4.58 17.13 6.50
C GLY A 107 -3.60 18.07 5.80
N VAL A 108 -3.26 17.78 4.54
CA VAL A 108 -2.42 18.66 3.72
C VAL A 108 -3.11 20.00 3.41
N TYR A 109 -4.40 19.98 3.14
CA TYR A 109 -5.20 21.20 2.94
C TYR A 109 -5.20 22.10 4.18
N GLU A 110 -5.43 21.54 5.37
CA GLU A 110 -5.39 22.30 6.63
C GLU A 110 -3.97 22.85 6.92
N PHE A 111 -2.93 22.09 6.64
CA PHE A 111 -1.54 22.55 6.75
C PHE A 111 -1.26 23.72 5.79
N ALA A 112 -1.75 23.63 4.55
CA ALA A 112 -1.59 24.68 3.55
C ALA A 112 -2.37 25.95 3.90
N LYS A 113 -3.57 25.81 4.45
CA LYS A 113 -4.43 26.94 4.89
C LYS A 113 -3.79 27.85 5.93
N GLU A 114 -2.92 27.32 6.76
CA GLU A 114 -2.18 28.12 7.75
C GLU A 114 -1.03 28.92 7.15
N ARG A 115 -0.66 28.66 5.86
CA ARG A 115 0.57 29.15 5.25
C ARG A 115 0.36 29.90 3.94
N LEU A 116 -0.69 29.59 3.25
CA LEU A 116 -0.98 30.08 1.90
C LEU A 116 -2.30 30.83 1.88
N THR A 117 -2.52 31.62 0.82
CA THR A 117 -3.69 32.52 0.70
C THR A 117 -4.54 32.21 -0.53
N GLY A 118 -5.76 32.73 -0.56
CA GLY A 118 -6.70 32.55 -1.67
C GLY A 118 -7.05 31.09 -1.92
N PHE A 119 -6.96 30.64 -3.17
CA PHE A 119 -7.25 29.26 -3.60
C PHE A 119 -6.04 28.32 -3.56
N GLN A 120 -4.88 28.80 -3.09
CA GLN A 120 -3.66 27.98 -3.05
C GLN A 120 -3.81 26.72 -2.18
N PRO A 121 -4.47 26.73 -1.00
CA PRO A 121 -4.70 25.52 -0.21
C PRO A 121 -5.50 24.44 -0.95
N GLU A 122 -6.53 24.80 -1.67
CA GLU A 122 -7.36 23.88 -2.47
C GLU A 122 -6.54 23.28 -3.62
N LEU A 123 -5.70 24.07 -4.27
CA LEU A 123 -4.82 23.59 -5.31
C LEU A 123 -3.71 22.67 -4.77
N ILE A 124 -3.23 22.90 -3.55
CA ILE A 124 -2.31 21.96 -2.87
C ILE A 124 -3.00 20.61 -2.60
N MET A 125 -4.25 20.64 -2.18
CA MET A 125 -5.06 19.40 -2.05
C MET A 125 -5.20 18.68 -3.40
N MET A 126 -5.44 19.42 -4.49
CA MET A 126 -5.44 18.84 -5.84
C MET A 126 -4.07 18.25 -6.20
N LEU A 127 -2.97 18.96 -5.93
CA LEU A 127 -1.62 18.45 -6.17
C LEU A 127 -1.39 17.12 -5.45
N PHE A 128 -1.71 17.06 -4.15
CA PHE A 128 -1.59 15.84 -3.36
C PHE A 128 -2.37 14.69 -4.01
N LEU A 129 -3.66 14.89 -4.32
CA LEU A 129 -4.53 13.88 -4.91
C LEU A 129 -4.14 13.51 -6.36
N SER A 130 -3.38 14.37 -7.06
CA SER A 130 -2.89 14.13 -8.42
C SER A 130 -1.52 13.45 -8.47
N MET A 131 -0.85 13.20 -7.34
CA MET A 131 0.48 12.58 -7.35
C MET A 131 0.44 11.11 -7.74
N TRP A 132 1.49 10.66 -8.43
CA TRP A 132 1.61 9.28 -8.94
C TRP A 132 1.46 8.19 -7.86
N GLY A 133 1.96 8.46 -6.65
CA GLY A 133 1.90 7.51 -5.54
C GLY A 133 0.46 7.19 -5.13
N ILE A 134 -0.47 8.16 -5.22
CA ILE A 134 -1.91 7.94 -4.97
C ILE A 134 -2.50 7.03 -6.05
N TYR A 135 -2.32 7.38 -7.34
CA TYR A 135 -2.88 6.60 -8.44
C TYR A 135 -2.33 5.18 -8.47
N SER A 136 -1.02 5.02 -8.21
CA SER A 136 -0.39 3.72 -8.16
C SER A 136 -0.93 2.87 -7.01
N ALA A 137 -1.15 3.46 -5.84
CA ALA A 137 -1.73 2.76 -4.69
C ALA A 137 -3.21 2.39 -4.90
N VAL A 138 -4.00 3.31 -5.48
CA VAL A 138 -5.44 3.09 -5.74
C VAL A 138 -5.67 2.06 -6.85
N ALA A 139 -4.78 2.00 -7.85
CA ALA A 139 -4.86 1.06 -8.98
C ALA A 139 -4.35 -0.35 -8.64
N TYR A 140 -3.65 -0.48 -7.55
CA TYR A 140 -3.19 -1.73 -6.98
C TYR A 140 -4.13 -2.16 -5.83
N ASP A 141 -3.76 -3.10 -5.04
CA ASP A 141 -4.60 -3.60 -3.96
C ASP A 141 -4.59 -2.70 -2.70
N TRP A 142 -5.09 -3.18 -1.57
CA TRP A 142 -4.98 -2.48 -0.30
C TRP A 142 -3.65 -2.75 0.38
N HIS A 143 -3.06 -1.69 0.97
CA HIS A 143 -1.83 -1.81 1.72
C HIS A 143 -1.81 -0.91 2.96
N ALA A 144 -1.34 -1.46 4.07
CA ALA A 144 -1.30 -0.75 5.35
C ALA A 144 -0.39 0.50 5.35
N ASN A 145 0.69 0.52 4.54
CA ASN A 145 1.55 1.69 4.39
C ASN A 145 0.83 2.87 3.72
N VAL A 146 -0.20 2.62 2.89
CA VAL A 146 -1.05 3.68 2.34
C VAL A 146 -1.81 4.37 3.46
N MET A 147 -2.40 3.59 4.38
CA MET A 147 -3.06 4.14 5.57
C MET A 147 -2.09 4.97 6.42
N ALA A 148 -0.89 4.43 6.68
CA ALA A 148 0.15 5.11 7.44
C ALA A 148 0.50 6.47 6.84
N ALA A 149 0.72 6.52 5.53
CA ALA A 149 1.09 7.74 4.82
C ALA A 149 0.03 8.85 4.98
N MET A 150 -1.24 8.49 5.09
CA MET A 150 -2.35 9.44 5.23
C MET A 150 -2.48 10.04 6.63
N PHE A 151 -1.91 9.41 7.66
CA PHE A 151 -1.86 9.97 9.02
C PHE A 151 -0.71 10.96 9.21
N VAL A 152 0.34 10.91 8.38
CA VAL A 152 1.55 11.76 8.51
C VAL A 152 1.25 13.26 8.38
N PRO A 153 0.45 13.76 7.42
CA PRO A 153 0.11 15.18 7.35
C PRO A 153 -0.53 15.70 8.64
N TRP A 154 -1.42 14.90 9.22
CA TRP A 154 -2.08 15.23 10.48
C TRP A 154 -1.12 15.20 11.67
N PHE A 155 -0.20 14.23 11.72
CA PHE A 155 0.85 14.19 12.74
C PHE A 155 1.66 15.48 12.75
N ILE A 156 2.17 15.89 11.57
CA ILE A 156 2.99 17.10 11.44
C ILE A 156 2.17 18.35 11.78
N LEU A 157 0.93 18.46 11.30
CA LEU A 157 0.04 19.57 11.60
C LEU A 157 -0.26 19.69 13.10
N PHE A 158 -0.62 18.59 13.77
CA PHE A 158 -0.91 18.60 15.21
C PHE A 158 0.34 18.85 16.05
N TYR A 159 1.50 18.35 15.62
CA TYR A 159 2.78 18.70 16.24
C TYR A 159 3.02 20.23 16.19
N GLU A 160 2.81 20.85 15.06
CA GLU A 160 3.01 22.30 14.91
C GLU A 160 1.99 23.14 15.69
N ARG A 161 0.73 22.69 15.74
CA ARG A 161 -0.33 23.28 16.56
C ARG A 161 -0.12 23.05 18.06
N LYS A 162 0.90 22.26 18.44
CA LYS A 162 1.15 21.82 19.84
C LYS A 162 -0.04 21.06 20.46
N ASP A 163 -0.86 20.42 19.62
CA ASP A 163 -1.92 19.50 20.05
C ASP A 163 -1.32 18.10 20.25
N TRP A 164 -0.60 17.97 21.37
CA TRP A 164 0.21 16.77 21.66
C TRP A 164 -0.61 15.49 21.70
N LYS A 165 -1.85 15.55 22.18
CA LYS A 165 -2.73 14.37 22.24
C LYS A 165 -3.06 13.84 20.86
N LYS A 166 -3.46 14.71 19.93
CA LYS A 166 -3.75 14.32 18.57
C LYS A 166 -2.48 13.94 17.79
N ALA A 167 -1.36 14.60 18.04
CA ALA A 167 -0.08 14.22 17.46
C ALA A 167 0.31 12.79 17.89
N VAL A 168 0.20 12.43 19.18
CA VAL A 168 0.44 11.07 19.67
C VAL A 168 -0.54 10.07 19.06
N LEU A 169 -1.82 10.41 18.93
CA LEU A 169 -2.80 9.54 18.28
C LEU A 169 -2.40 9.22 16.84
N MET A 170 -2.04 10.24 16.04
CA MET A 170 -1.59 10.01 14.66
C MET A 170 -0.29 9.21 14.60
N PHE A 171 0.66 9.48 15.50
CA PHE A 171 1.88 8.71 15.64
C PHE A 171 1.59 7.22 15.87
N VAL A 172 0.74 6.90 16.84
CA VAL A 172 0.37 5.51 17.13
C VAL A 172 -0.33 4.85 15.93
N LEU A 173 -1.24 5.57 15.27
CA LEU A 173 -1.93 5.05 14.08
C LEU A 173 -0.94 4.73 12.95
N VAL A 174 0.11 5.53 12.73
CA VAL A 174 1.18 5.19 11.78
C VAL A 174 1.93 3.92 12.19
N LEU A 175 2.32 3.80 13.46
CA LEU A 175 3.09 2.65 13.95
C LEU A 175 2.35 1.32 13.79
N ILE A 176 1.05 1.28 14.07
CA ILE A 176 0.25 0.05 13.99
C ILE A 176 -0.15 -0.33 12.55
N CYS A 177 0.18 0.49 11.55
CA CYS A 177 -0.08 0.14 10.17
C CYS A 177 0.86 -0.95 9.67
N LYS A 178 2.17 -0.81 9.90
CA LYS A 178 3.16 -1.79 9.47
C LYS A 178 4.46 -1.62 10.27
N GLU A 179 5.19 -2.72 10.48
CA GLU A 179 6.41 -2.77 11.30
C GLU A 179 7.48 -1.72 10.91
N ASN A 180 7.69 -1.52 9.61
CA ASN A 180 8.71 -0.59 9.10
C ASN A 180 8.31 0.90 9.19
N MET A 181 7.04 1.20 9.45
CA MET A 181 6.57 2.59 9.62
C MET A 181 7.19 3.26 10.85
N ALA A 182 7.64 2.49 11.83
CA ALA A 182 8.40 3.02 12.97
C ALA A 182 9.73 3.65 12.54
N VAL A 183 10.44 3.07 11.58
CA VAL A 183 11.68 3.62 11.01
C VAL A 183 11.39 4.92 10.25
N TRP A 184 10.29 4.95 9.49
CA TRP A 184 9.88 6.16 8.80
C TRP A 184 9.47 7.27 9.76
N MET A 185 8.70 6.96 10.80
CA MET A 185 8.34 7.93 11.83
C MET A 185 9.56 8.47 12.59
N ALA A 186 10.55 7.63 12.87
CA ALA A 186 11.80 8.09 13.46
C ALA A 186 12.52 9.12 12.56
N ALA A 187 12.54 8.90 11.26
CA ALA A 187 13.10 9.85 10.28
C ALA A 187 12.26 11.14 10.18
N ILE A 188 10.93 11.06 10.22
CA ILE A 188 10.05 12.23 10.26
C ILE A 188 10.33 13.07 11.50
N ILE A 189 10.43 12.44 12.68
CA ILE A 189 10.74 13.11 13.94
C ILE A 189 12.13 13.74 13.90
N ALA A 190 13.13 13.03 13.33
CA ALA A 190 14.47 13.58 13.15
C ALA A 190 14.48 14.80 12.20
N GLY A 191 13.72 14.75 11.10
CA GLY A 191 13.54 15.90 10.19
C GLY A 191 12.91 17.10 10.90
N LEU A 192 11.86 16.87 11.71
CA LEU A 192 11.25 17.93 12.54
C LEU A 192 12.24 18.48 13.57
N ALA A 193 13.02 17.62 14.21
CA ALA A 193 14.05 18.03 15.17
C ALA A 193 15.12 18.90 14.52
N VAL A 194 15.63 18.53 13.34
CA VAL A 194 16.61 19.33 12.58
C VAL A 194 16.01 20.66 12.16
N ARG A 195 14.80 20.68 11.62
CA ARG A 195 14.09 21.92 11.29
C ARG A 195 13.97 22.85 12.49
N ASP A 196 13.48 22.32 13.60
CA ASP A 196 13.22 23.12 14.79
C ASP A 196 14.51 23.57 15.49
N PHE A 197 15.56 22.77 15.44
CA PHE A 197 16.90 23.18 15.89
C PHE A 197 17.41 24.41 15.15
N ILE A 198 17.22 24.46 13.83
CA ILE A 198 17.68 25.57 13.00
C ILE A 198 16.79 26.81 13.16
N LEU A 199 15.44 26.64 13.17
CA LEU A 199 14.52 27.76 13.06
C LEU A 199 14.00 28.29 14.40
N LYS A 200 13.79 27.42 15.40
CA LYS A 200 13.12 27.78 16.65
C LYS A 200 13.56 26.95 17.87
N PRO A 201 14.88 26.84 18.16
CA PRO A 201 15.39 25.90 19.18
C PRO A 201 14.84 26.15 20.59
N LYS A 202 14.57 27.41 20.96
CA LYS A 202 14.04 27.79 22.29
C LYS A 202 12.55 27.49 22.47
N GLN A 203 11.80 27.27 21.38
CA GLN A 203 10.35 27.02 21.41
C GLN A 203 10.00 25.54 21.23
N THR A 204 11.00 24.72 20.94
CA THR A 204 10.85 23.30 20.63
C THR A 204 10.74 22.49 21.90
N ASN A 205 9.75 21.59 21.93
CA ASN A 205 9.61 20.62 23.00
C ASN A 205 10.50 19.40 22.73
N TRP A 206 11.78 19.52 23.09
CA TRP A 206 12.79 18.47 22.88
C TRP A 206 12.46 17.17 23.59
N LEU A 207 11.84 17.26 24.78
CA LEU A 207 11.42 16.07 25.52
C LEU A 207 10.34 15.31 24.74
N PHE A 208 9.40 16.01 24.13
CA PHE A 208 8.34 15.39 23.33
C PHE A 208 8.92 14.71 22.09
N LEU A 209 9.76 15.37 21.31
CA LEU A 209 10.41 14.77 20.13
C LEU A 209 11.30 13.58 20.52
N GLY A 210 12.08 13.73 21.58
CA GLY A 210 12.94 12.64 22.10
C GLY A 210 12.14 11.43 22.59
N SER A 211 11.01 11.64 23.26
CA SER A 211 10.15 10.55 23.72
C SER A 211 9.48 9.84 22.52
N LEU A 212 8.99 10.55 21.51
CA LEU A 212 8.42 9.92 20.31
C LEU A 212 9.48 9.14 19.52
N LEU A 213 10.69 9.71 19.36
CA LEU A 213 11.79 9.04 18.70
C LEU A 213 12.19 7.75 19.44
N GLY A 214 12.37 7.84 20.75
CA GLY A 214 12.65 6.69 21.61
C GLY A 214 11.56 5.62 21.53
N SER A 215 10.29 6.05 21.57
CA SER A 215 9.14 5.15 21.44
C SER A 215 9.10 4.43 20.06
N ALA A 216 9.41 5.14 18.97
CA ALA A 216 9.48 4.53 17.63
C ALA A 216 10.58 3.46 17.55
N VAL A 217 11.76 3.75 18.10
CA VAL A 217 12.89 2.80 18.13
C VAL A 217 12.56 1.59 19.00
N VAL A 218 12.04 1.80 20.20
CA VAL A 218 11.67 0.71 21.12
C VAL A 218 10.56 -0.15 20.53
N TYR A 219 9.53 0.46 19.94
CA TYR A 219 8.47 -0.26 19.24
C TYR A 219 9.04 -1.14 18.12
N PHE A 220 9.88 -0.57 17.24
CA PHE A 220 10.51 -1.32 16.16
C PHE A 220 11.30 -2.52 16.68
N LEU A 221 12.13 -2.30 17.69
CA LEU A 221 12.94 -3.37 18.28
C LEU A 221 12.06 -4.48 18.89
N ILE A 222 11.06 -4.12 19.68
CA ILE A 222 10.15 -5.10 20.31
C ILE A 222 9.40 -5.89 19.24
N VAL A 223 8.85 -5.22 18.22
CA VAL A 223 8.10 -5.88 17.15
C VAL A 223 9.01 -6.84 16.36
N GLN A 224 10.20 -6.39 15.95
CA GLN A 224 11.10 -7.19 15.11
C GLN A 224 11.81 -8.32 15.85
N THR A 225 12.14 -8.14 17.13
CA THR A 225 12.96 -9.11 17.85
C THR A 225 12.18 -10.04 18.78
N LEU A 226 10.99 -9.64 19.19
CA LEU A 226 10.17 -10.41 20.14
C LEU A 226 8.83 -10.84 19.55
N ILE A 227 8.03 -9.90 19.02
CA ILE A 227 6.63 -10.19 18.64
C ILE A 227 6.57 -10.97 17.34
N MET A 228 7.15 -10.46 16.26
CA MET A 228 7.10 -11.14 14.96
C MET A 228 7.73 -12.53 14.98
N PRO A 229 8.94 -12.75 15.58
CA PRO A 229 9.51 -14.10 15.68
C PRO A 229 8.64 -15.06 16.50
N ALA A 230 7.98 -14.60 17.56
CA ALA A 230 7.09 -15.43 18.37
C ALA A 230 5.81 -15.87 17.62
N LEU A 231 5.35 -15.06 16.65
CA LEU A 231 4.16 -15.32 15.84
C LEU A 231 4.48 -16.03 14.52
N ASN A 232 5.71 -15.96 14.03
CA ASN A 232 6.16 -16.58 12.78
C ASN A 232 6.66 -18.01 13.04
N THR A 233 5.74 -18.95 13.22
CA THR A 233 6.06 -20.35 13.48
C THR A 233 6.55 -21.10 12.24
N ALA A 234 6.31 -20.57 11.05
CA ALA A 234 6.71 -21.20 9.78
C ALA A 234 8.10 -20.77 9.27
N GLY A 235 8.73 -19.77 9.91
CA GLY A 235 10.04 -19.26 9.48
C GLY A 235 10.03 -18.54 8.12
N VAL A 236 8.84 -18.21 7.61
CA VAL A 236 8.65 -17.61 6.29
C VAL A 236 8.83 -16.09 6.38
N SER A 237 9.73 -15.58 5.62
CA SER A 237 10.05 -14.23 5.18
C SER A 237 11.29 -13.60 5.78
N ASP A 238 12.32 -13.54 4.94
CA ASP A 238 13.47 -12.67 5.15
C ASP A 238 13.33 -11.40 4.28
N HIS A 239 12.53 -10.44 4.73
CA HIS A 239 12.43 -9.15 4.06
C HIS A 239 13.77 -8.39 4.03
N LEU A 240 14.70 -8.70 4.96
CA LEU A 240 16.04 -8.15 4.99
C LEU A 240 16.95 -8.81 3.95
N GLY A 241 16.63 -9.98 3.44
CA GLY A 241 17.36 -10.66 2.37
C GLY A 241 17.50 -9.80 1.11
N ASN A 242 16.50 -8.96 0.81
CA ASN A 242 16.56 -7.99 -0.29
C ASN A 242 17.71 -6.96 -0.14
N TYR A 243 18.34 -6.86 1.02
CA TYR A 243 19.44 -5.94 1.32
C TYR A 243 20.75 -6.65 1.70
N SER A 244 20.82 -7.97 1.55
CA SER A 244 21.99 -8.80 1.93
C SER A 244 23.29 -8.38 1.24
N HIS A 245 23.21 -7.83 0.02
CA HIS A 245 24.33 -7.27 -0.73
C HIS A 245 24.96 -6.02 -0.06
N LEU A 246 24.25 -5.37 0.85
CA LEU A 246 24.75 -4.22 1.63
C LEU A 246 25.46 -4.67 2.90
N GLY A 247 25.28 -5.93 3.34
CA GLY A 247 25.92 -6.47 4.53
C GLY A 247 25.02 -7.42 5.33
N ASN A 248 25.65 -8.16 6.22
CA ASN A 248 24.93 -9.13 7.06
C ASN A 248 24.21 -8.41 8.20
N GLY A 249 22.88 -8.47 8.20
CA GLY A 249 22.01 -7.87 9.20
C GLY A 249 22.03 -6.34 9.25
N PRO A 250 21.23 -5.73 10.12
CA PRO A 250 21.05 -4.26 10.16
C PRO A 250 22.36 -3.48 10.41
N ILE A 251 23.25 -4.00 11.27
CA ILE A 251 24.52 -3.35 11.58
C ILE A 251 25.44 -3.34 10.36
N GLY A 252 25.49 -4.45 9.61
CA GLY A 252 26.28 -4.53 8.37
C GLY A 252 25.79 -3.55 7.32
N VAL A 253 24.48 -3.43 7.14
CA VAL A 253 23.86 -2.45 6.24
C VAL A 253 24.23 -1.02 6.65
N ILE A 254 24.05 -0.65 7.93
CA ILE A 254 24.40 0.69 8.43
C ILE A 254 25.90 0.98 8.20
N LYS A 255 26.78 0.02 8.49
CA LYS A 255 28.23 0.17 8.25
C LYS A 255 28.51 0.46 6.78
N THR A 256 27.88 -0.23 5.84
CA THR A 256 28.06 -0.02 4.40
C THR A 256 27.52 1.35 3.96
N LEU A 257 26.33 1.74 4.45
CA LEU A 257 25.74 3.05 4.18
C LEU A 257 26.69 4.20 4.58
N LEU A 258 27.37 4.07 5.71
CA LEU A 258 28.30 5.10 6.22
C LEU A 258 29.69 5.04 5.59
N SER A 259 30.20 3.84 5.29
CA SER A 259 31.58 3.65 4.83
C SER A 259 31.75 3.70 3.31
N LYS A 260 30.69 3.48 2.52
CA LYS A 260 30.73 3.39 1.07
C LYS A 260 29.75 4.35 0.37
N PRO A 261 29.77 5.67 0.63
CA PRO A 261 28.74 6.59 0.12
C PRO A 261 28.69 6.65 -1.42
N ARG A 262 29.84 6.49 -2.11
CA ARG A 262 29.87 6.45 -3.59
C ARG A 262 29.12 5.21 -4.12
N HIS A 263 29.28 4.06 -3.49
CA HIS A 263 28.58 2.85 -3.88
C HIS A 263 27.07 2.98 -3.63
N ILE A 264 26.66 3.57 -2.51
CA ILE A 264 25.27 3.86 -2.22
C ILE A 264 24.67 4.80 -3.26
N PHE A 265 25.39 5.88 -3.61
CA PHE A 265 24.94 6.79 -4.67
C PHE A 265 24.79 6.08 -6.01
N TYR A 266 25.73 5.20 -6.37
CA TYR A 266 25.62 4.38 -7.58
C TYR A 266 24.35 3.50 -7.55
N LEU A 267 24.08 2.80 -6.45
CA LEU A 267 22.89 1.95 -6.28
C LEU A 267 21.56 2.72 -6.31
N MET A 268 21.57 4.04 -6.13
CA MET A 268 20.33 4.84 -6.29
C MET A 268 19.88 4.93 -7.76
N PHE A 269 20.75 4.64 -8.74
CA PHE A 269 20.44 4.70 -10.16
C PHE A 269 20.61 3.34 -10.86
N GLU A 270 21.48 2.49 -10.35
CA GLU A 270 21.88 1.24 -10.97
C GLU A 270 21.62 0.04 -10.07
N SER A 271 21.69 -1.16 -10.63
CA SER A 271 21.76 -2.42 -9.89
C SER A 271 23.15 -3.03 -9.97
N LEU A 272 23.38 -4.06 -9.15
CA LEU A 272 24.61 -4.84 -9.22
C LEU A 272 24.80 -5.58 -10.56
N GLN A 273 23.71 -5.75 -11.31
CA GLN A 273 23.69 -6.48 -12.58
C GLN A 273 23.88 -5.56 -13.81
N ASN A 274 23.97 -4.22 -13.61
CA ASN A 274 24.08 -3.23 -14.69
C ASN A 274 23.03 -3.40 -15.81
N ASP A 275 21.80 -3.71 -15.44
CA ASP A 275 20.71 -3.87 -16.39
C ASP A 275 20.13 -2.50 -16.79
N PRO A 276 20.02 -2.20 -18.11
CA PRO A 276 19.42 -0.96 -18.59
C PRO A 276 18.00 -0.69 -18.07
N LEU A 277 17.21 -1.72 -17.84
CA LEU A 277 15.86 -1.63 -17.26
C LEU A 277 15.92 -1.05 -15.83
N THR A 278 16.93 -1.44 -15.05
CA THR A 278 17.14 -0.93 -13.69
C THR A 278 17.36 0.58 -13.69
N PHE A 279 18.26 1.06 -14.53
CA PHE A 279 18.51 2.49 -14.66
C PHE A 279 17.24 3.26 -15.01
N MET A 280 16.46 2.72 -15.97
CA MET A 280 15.22 3.34 -16.40
C MET A 280 14.20 3.41 -15.24
N LEU A 281 13.97 2.31 -14.51
CA LEU A 281 13.00 2.26 -13.41
C LEU A 281 13.37 3.19 -12.25
N LYS A 282 14.64 3.20 -11.85
CA LYS A 282 15.12 4.06 -10.76
C LYS A 282 15.12 5.53 -11.15
N SER A 283 15.56 5.86 -12.37
CA SER A 283 15.52 7.22 -12.90
C SER A 283 14.10 7.75 -13.03
N GLN A 284 13.14 6.90 -13.40
CA GLN A 284 11.72 7.25 -13.43
C GLN A 284 11.20 7.72 -12.07
N LEU A 285 11.59 7.05 -10.96
CA LEU A 285 11.23 7.51 -9.63
C LEU A 285 11.74 8.92 -9.35
N HIS A 286 13.04 9.18 -9.60
CA HIS A 286 13.63 10.52 -9.40
C HIS A 286 12.92 11.58 -10.23
N PHE A 287 12.63 11.25 -11.49
CA PHE A 287 11.88 12.13 -12.37
C PHE A 287 10.47 12.43 -11.82
N MET A 288 9.71 11.41 -11.37
CA MET A 288 8.38 11.61 -10.82
C MET A 288 8.39 12.43 -9.53
N VAL A 289 9.40 12.25 -8.67
CA VAL A 289 9.62 13.11 -7.50
C VAL A 289 9.81 14.56 -7.94
N LEU A 290 10.66 14.79 -8.92
CA LEU A 290 11.00 16.14 -9.41
C LEU A 290 9.77 16.87 -9.96
N VAL A 291 9.02 16.23 -10.89
CA VAL A 291 7.88 16.85 -11.57
C VAL A 291 6.66 17.03 -10.66
N SER A 292 6.60 16.33 -9.53
CA SER A 292 5.53 16.45 -8.53
C SER A 292 5.83 17.49 -7.44
N GLY A 293 6.82 18.35 -7.64
CA GLY A 293 7.17 19.40 -6.68
C GLY A 293 8.39 19.10 -5.82
N GLY A 294 9.14 18.02 -6.12
CA GLY A 294 10.31 17.59 -5.35
C GLY A 294 11.47 18.57 -5.33
N LEU A 295 11.51 19.58 -6.20
CA LEU A 295 12.45 20.71 -6.09
C LEU A 295 12.37 21.41 -4.73
N ALA A 296 11.21 21.40 -4.08
CA ALA A 296 11.03 21.94 -2.74
C ALA A 296 11.93 21.26 -1.70
N LEU A 297 12.28 19.98 -1.89
CA LEU A 297 13.16 19.23 -0.98
C LEU A 297 14.58 19.82 -0.92
N ILE A 298 15.05 20.41 -2.01
CA ILE A 298 16.38 21.07 -2.06
C ILE A 298 16.38 22.32 -1.18
N TYR A 299 15.28 23.09 -1.20
CA TYR A 299 15.14 24.32 -0.41
C TYR A 299 14.72 24.06 1.04
N ARG A 300 14.17 22.88 1.31
CA ARG A 300 13.67 22.41 2.61
C ARG A 300 14.28 21.05 2.97
N PRO A 301 15.60 20.96 3.19
CA PRO A 301 16.32 19.68 3.27
C PRO A 301 15.94 18.78 4.44
N HIS A 302 15.29 19.30 5.47
CA HIS A 302 14.76 18.49 6.56
C HIS A 302 13.69 17.48 6.07
N TYR A 303 12.98 17.76 4.97
CA TYR A 303 12.07 16.77 4.36
C TYR A 303 12.82 15.66 3.61
N LEU A 304 14.06 15.89 3.15
CA LEU A 304 14.91 14.80 2.64
C LEU A 304 15.27 13.80 3.73
N ILE A 305 15.50 14.27 4.96
CA ILE A 305 15.72 13.39 6.13
C ILE A 305 14.48 12.50 6.33
N MET A 306 13.27 13.08 6.23
CA MET A 306 12.01 12.34 6.37
C MET A 306 11.83 11.28 5.28
N LEU A 307 12.35 11.50 4.07
CA LEU A 307 12.28 10.55 2.95
C LEU A 307 13.46 9.56 2.88
N ALA A 308 14.53 9.80 3.62
CA ALA A 308 15.75 8.98 3.52
C ALA A 308 15.51 7.46 3.67
N PRO A 309 14.76 6.96 4.67
CA PRO A 309 14.51 5.53 4.79
C PRO A 309 13.65 4.99 3.65
N ILE A 310 12.73 5.78 3.09
CA ILE A 310 11.87 5.37 1.98
C ILE A 310 12.69 5.25 0.69
N TYR A 311 13.57 6.23 0.42
CA TYR A 311 14.53 6.14 -0.68
C TYR A 311 15.43 4.92 -0.53
N ALA A 312 15.97 4.68 0.66
CA ALA A 312 16.82 3.52 0.93
C ALA A 312 16.05 2.20 0.72
N GLN A 313 14.85 2.09 1.27
CA GLN A 313 14.00 0.91 1.14
C GLN A 313 13.70 0.58 -0.32
N LYS A 314 13.40 1.58 -1.15
CA LYS A 314 13.11 1.36 -2.56
C LYS A 314 14.37 1.08 -3.38
N LEU A 315 15.32 1.99 -3.38
CA LEU A 315 16.40 2.01 -4.37
C LEU A 315 17.58 1.10 -4.01
N LEU A 316 17.73 0.77 -2.72
CA LEU A 316 18.77 -0.15 -2.26
C LEU A 316 18.32 -1.60 -2.17
N SER A 317 17.05 -1.89 -2.42
CA SER A 317 16.55 -3.26 -2.51
C SER A 317 17.10 -3.97 -3.76
N SER A 318 17.37 -5.26 -3.66
CA SER A 318 17.67 -6.12 -4.81
C SER A 318 16.42 -6.54 -5.58
N ASN A 319 15.21 -6.33 -5.02
CA ASN A 319 13.95 -6.68 -5.66
C ASN A 319 13.50 -5.56 -6.63
N PRO A 320 13.42 -5.84 -7.96
CA PRO A 320 13.01 -4.87 -8.96
C PRO A 320 11.60 -4.28 -8.73
N ALA A 321 10.69 -5.04 -8.12
CA ALA A 321 9.32 -4.58 -7.84
C ALA A 321 9.31 -3.33 -6.92
N HIS A 322 10.33 -3.14 -6.09
CA HIS A 322 10.43 -1.98 -5.23
C HIS A 322 10.85 -0.70 -5.98
N TRP A 323 11.59 -0.78 -7.11
CA TRP A 323 12.23 0.39 -7.74
C TRP A 323 11.25 1.27 -8.49
N GLY A 324 10.23 0.66 -9.11
CA GLY A 324 9.31 1.35 -10.01
C GLY A 324 8.38 2.36 -9.32
N VAL A 325 7.64 3.09 -10.14
CA VAL A 325 6.62 4.06 -9.72
C VAL A 325 5.22 3.45 -9.67
N TYR A 326 5.10 2.16 -9.98
CA TYR A 326 3.86 1.39 -9.93
C TYR A 326 3.67 0.77 -8.54
N SER A 327 2.45 0.31 -8.25
CA SER A 327 2.08 -0.25 -6.95
C SER A 327 2.20 0.74 -5.76
N GLN A 328 2.04 0.25 -4.55
CA GLN A 328 1.95 1.04 -3.32
C GLN A 328 3.28 1.63 -2.80
N TYR A 329 4.42 1.19 -3.32
CA TYR A 329 5.75 1.52 -2.76
C TYR A 329 6.18 2.98 -2.93
N SER A 330 5.34 3.85 -3.50
CA SER A 330 5.65 5.28 -3.68
C SER A 330 4.73 6.18 -2.88
N ILE A 331 3.86 5.63 -2.05
CA ILE A 331 2.83 6.42 -1.36
C ILE A 331 3.43 7.36 -0.30
N GLU A 332 4.49 6.96 0.37
CA GLU A 332 5.13 7.74 1.43
C GLU A 332 5.79 9.04 0.92
N PHE A 333 6.12 9.10 -0.38
CA PHE A 333 6.62 10.32 -1.00
C PHE A 333 5.57 11.43 -1.03
N VAL A 334 4.31 11.06 -1.21
CA VAL A 334 3.22 11.99 -1.47
C VAL A 334 3.01 13.02 -0.35
N PRO A 335 2.80 12.62 0.92
CA PRO A 335 2.62 13.59 1.99
C PRO A 335 3.85 14.47 2.20
N ILE A 336 5.04 13.90 2.14
CA ILE A 336 6.28 14.64 2.43
C ILE A 336 6.57 15.68 1.34
N ILE A 337 6.42 15.31 0.05
CA ILE A 337 6.62 16.26 -1.06
C ILE A 337 5.58 17.37 -0.98
N SER A 338 4.31 17.05 -0.71
CA SER A 338 3.25 18.05 -0.61
C SER A 338 3.51 19.06 0.49
N LEU A 339 3.90 18.60 1.69
CA LEU A 339 4.22 19.48 2.82
C LEU A 339 5.48 20.31 2.56
N ALA A 340 6.51 19.71 1.96
CA ALA A 340 7.72 20.42 1.54
C ALA A 340 7.41 21.53 0.52
N PHE A 341 6.51 21.23 -0.44
CA PHE A 341 6.10 22.18 -1.46
C PHE A 341 5.32 23.36 -0.86
N VAL A 342 4.44 23.11 0.13
CA VAL A 342 3.76 24.18 0.88
C VAL A 342 4.75 25.07 1.62
N ASP A 343 5.69 24.48 2.37
CA ASP A 343 6.70 25.23 3.10
C ASP A 343 7.63 26.04 2.18
N TRP A 344 7.97 25.49 1.02
CA TRP A 344 8.75 26.21 0.03
C TRP A 344 7.95 27.36 -0.58
N LEU A 345 6.70 27.10 -0.99
CA LEU A 345 5.83 28.08 -1.63
C LEU A 345 5.52 29.27 -0.69
N GLN A 346 5.32 29.01 0.62
CA GLN A 346 5.13 30.03 1.64
C GLN A 346 6.27 31.08 1.62
N HIS A 347 7.52 30.62 1.47
CA HIS A 347 8.71 31.46 1.53
C HIS A 347 9.24 31.86 0.14
N PHE A 348 8.53 31.50 -0.93
CA PHE A 348 8.94 31.84 -2.28
C PHE A 348 8.80 33.36 -2.53
N PRO A 349 9.87 34.06 -2.94
CA PRO A 349 9.90 35.53 -2.92
C PRO A 349 9.05 36.20 -4.03
N PHE A 350 8.73 35.46 -5.09
CA PHE A 350 8.04 36.04 -6.26
C PHE A 350 6.57 35.64 -6.26
N GLU A 351 5.72 36.44 -5.60
CA GLU A 351 4.30 36.15 -5.39
C GLU A 351 3.55 35.84 -6.70
N LYS A 352 3.82 36.61 -7.76
CA LYS A 352 3.21 36.41 -9.08
C LYS A 352 3.44 35.05 -9.73
N TRP A 353 4.50 34.33 -9.31
CA TRP A 353 4.85 33.02 -9.86
C TRP A 353 4.31 31.83 -9.05
N LYS A 354 3.81 32.06 -7.82
CA LYS A 354 3.27 30.98 -6.97
C LYS A 354 2.14 30.21 -7.64
N MET A 355 1.16 30.92 -8.19
CA MET A 355 0.03 30.31 -8.87
C MET A 355 0.42 29.58 -10.16
N PRO A 356 1.17 30.19 -11.11
CA PRO A 356 1.65 29.47 -12.29
C PRO A 356 2.44 28.20 -11.96
N MET A 357 3.33 28.25 -10.96
CA MET A 357 4.12 27.11 -10.55
C MET A 357 3.25 25.98 -9.97
N LEU A 358 2.29 26.31 -9.10
CA LEU A 358 1.37 25.35 -8.52
C LEU A 358 0.51 24.68 -9.59
N VAL A 359 -0.08 25.49 -10.48
CA VAL A 359 -0.88 24.97 -11.60
C VAL A 359 -0.05 24.12 -12.55
N GLY A 360 1.17 24.55 -12.88
CA GLY A 360 2.10 23.80 -13.71
C GLY A 360 2.48 22.45 -13.07
N THR A 361 2.76 22.41 -11.77
CA THR A 361 3.07 21.17 -11.04
C THR A 361 1.86 20.21 -11.02
N ILE A 362 0.65 20.72 -10.82
CA ILE A 362 -0.57 19.90 -10.88
C ILE A 362 -0.75 19.33 -12.29
N ALA A 363 -0.60 20.17 -13.32
CA ALA A 363 -0.76 19.75 -14.72
C ALA A 363 0.24 18.65 -15.09
N THR A 364 1.52 18.78 -14.70
CA THR A 364 2.55 17.76 -14.96
C THR A 364 2.25 16.47 -14.18
N ALA A 365 1.91 16.54 -12.89
CA ALA A 365 1.56 15.37 -12.09
C ALA A 365 0.36 14.64 -12.71
N THR A 366 -0.69 15.36 -13.10
CA THR A 366 -1.89 14.79 -13.75
C THR A 366 -1.56 14.16 -15.10
N PHE A 367 -0.78 14.85 -15.94
CA PHE A 367 -0.37 14.35 -17.26
C PHE A 367 0.32 12.99 -17.17
N PHE A 368 1.29 12.85 -16.27
CA PHE A 368 2.02 11.58 -16.12
C PHE A 368 1.19 10.46 -15.50
N ASN A 369 0.14 10.78 -14.73
CA ASN A 369 -0.76 9.76 -14.20
C ASN A 369 -1.78 9.26 -15.22
N TRP A 370 -2.22 10.12 -16.11
CA TRP A 370 -3.23 9.79 -17.11
C TRP A 370 -2.62 9.28 -18.42
N HIS A 371 -1.33 8.96 -18.42
CA HIS A 371 -0.70 8.38 -19.60
C HIS A 371 -1.24 6.96 -19.85
N PRO A 372 -1.62 6.62 -21.11
CA PRO A 372 -2.29 5.36 -21.45
C PRO A 372 -1.50 4.09 -21.11
N THR A 373 -0.18 4.20 -20.94
CA THR A 373 0.68 3.05 -20.59
C THR A 373 0.62 2.67 -19.11
N ARG A 374 -0.04 3.44 -18.25
CA ARG A 374 -0.18 3.08 -16.84
C ARG A 374 -1.21 1.96 -16.66
N PRO A 375 -0.83 0.83 -16.07
CA PRO A 375 -1.76 -0.26 -15.86
C PRO A 375 -2.85 0.13 -14.85
N ASN A 376 -4.07 -0.30 -15.11
CA ASN A 376 -5.23 -0.25 -14.21
C ASN A 376 -5.68 1.15 -13.72
N THR A 377 -5.14 2.25 -14.27
CA THR A 377 -5.54 3.63 -13.91
C THR A 377 -6.45 4.29 -14.95
N GLY A 378 -6.78 3.59 -16.01
CA GLY A 378 -7.47 4.14 -17.20
C GLY A 378 -8.98 4.40 -17.03
N PHE A 379 -9.43 4.89 -15.86
CA PHE A 379 -10.86 5.14 -15.55
C PHE A 379 -11.60 5.99 -16.61
N TYR A 380 -10.88 6.73 -17.45
CA TYR A 380 -11.42 7.54 -18.56
C TYR A 380 -11.53 6.75 -19.87
N GLN A 381 -11.09 5.50 -19.92
CA GLN A 381 -11.13 4.63 -21.11
C GLN A 381 -12.25 3.59 -20.98
N ALA A 382 -13.04 3.38 -22.03
CA ALA A 382 -14.08 2.34 -22.02
C ALA A 382 -13.55 0.94 -21.72
N SER A 383 -12.31 0.63 -22.16
CA SER A 383 -11.64 -0.65 -21.90
C SER A 383 -11.38 -0.93 -20.40
N HIS A 384 -11.35 0.11 -19.57
CA HIS A 384 -11.21 -0.06 -18.11
C HIS A 384 -12.40 -0.79 -17.49
N TYR A 385 -13.59 -0.56 -18.04
CA TYR A 385 -14.86 -1.11 -17.56
C TYR A 385 -15.22 -2.46 -18.17
N VAL A 386 -14.40 -2.94 -19.08
CA VAL A 386 -14.62 -4.24 -19.75
C VAL A 386 -13.62 -5.24 -19.19
N SER A 387 -14.11 -6.35 -18.67
CA SER A 387 -13.30 -7.52 -18.31
C SER A 387 -13.16 -8.47 -19.49
N GLY A 388 -12.03 -9.18 -19.62
CA GLY A 388 -11.92 -10.34 -20.50
C GLY A 388 -12.75 -11.53 -20.03
N LEU A 389 -13.20 -11.49 -18.75
CA LEU A 389 -14.08 -12.47 -18.12
C LEU A 389 -15.52 -11.97 -18.14
N ASN A 390 -16.48 -12.89 -18.16
CA ASN A 390 -17.85 -12.57 -17.80
C ASN A 390 -17.95 -12.47 -16.26
N SER A 391 -17.62 -11.30 -15.70
CA SER A 391 -17.54 -11.10 -14.24
C SER A 391 -18.84 -11.48 -13.55
N GLU A 392 -20.01 -11.14 -14.11
CA GLU A 392 -21.32 -11.47 -13.52
C GLU A 392 -21.52 -12.99 -13.43
N ALA A 393 -21.22 -13.73 -14.49
CA ALA A 393 -21.34 -15.19 -14.49
C ALA A 393 -20.34 -15.84 -13.52
N VAL A 394 -19.13 -15.27 -13.40
CA VAL A 394 -18.14 -15.75 -12.40
C VAL A 394 -18.66 -15.53 -10.98
N TYR A 395 -19.21 -14.35 -10.65
CA TYR A 395 -19.78 -14.12 -9.30
C TYR A 395 -20.94 -15.07 -9.00
N GLN A 396 -21.87 -15.27 -9.93
CA GLN A 396 -22.99 -16.21 -9.78
C GLN A 396 -22.50 -17.66 -9.57
N ALA A 397 -21.44 -18.06 -10.26
CA ALA A 397 -20.88 -19.38 -10.08
C ALA A 397 -20.16 -19.56 -8.73
N LEU A 398 -19.47 -18.51 -8.24
CA LEU A 398 -18.84 -18.55 -6.92
C LEU A 398 -19.86 -18.73 -5.77
N GLU A 399 -21.12 -18.29 -5.94
CA GLU A 399 -22.20 -18.53 -4.96
C GLU A 399 -22.57 -20.02 -4.82
N LEU A 400 -22.11 -20.89 -5.72
CA LEU A 400 -22.29 -22.36 -5.58
C LEU A 400 -21.37 -22.95 -4.50
N ILE A 401 -20.37 -22.21 -4.04
CA ILE A 401 -19.44 -22.64 -2.99
C ILE A 401 -20.00 -22.20 -1.63
N PRO A 402 -20.28 -23.13 -0.71
CA PRO A 402 -20.76 -22.77 0.64
C PRO A 402 -19.77 -21.83 1.37
N ASP A 403 -20.30 -20.92 2.18
CA ASP A 403 -19.51 -19.93 2.92
C ASP A 403 -18.55 -20.57 3.93
N ASP A 404 -18.93 -21.72 4.50
CA ASP A 404 -18.15 -22.49 5.47
C ASP A 404 -17.16 -23.49 4.85
N ALA A 405 -17.19 -23.66 3.51
CA ALA A 405 -16.31 -24.58 2.82
C ALA A 405 -14.84 -24.08 2.83
N ILE A 406 -13.91 -25.01 2.93
CA ILE A 406 -12.47 -24.75 2.71
C ILE A 406 -12.23 -24.75 1.21
N VAL A 407 -11.59 -23.68 0.69
CA VAL A 407 -11.44 -23.48 -0.74
C VAL A 407 -9.97 -23.32 -1.14
N SER A 408 -9.61 -23.94 -2.27
CA SER A 408 -8.39 -23.59 -3.03
C SER A 408 -8.79 -22.78 -4.27
N ALA A 409 -8.28 -21.55 -4.40
CA ALA A 409 -8.71 -20.66 -5.48
C ALA A 409 -7.56 -20.04 -6.25
N SER A 410 -7.80 -19.74 -7.54
CA SER A 410 -6.88 -18.94 -8.36
C SER A 410 -6.62 -17.58 -7.74
N ASN A 411 -5.40 -17.06 -7.93
CA ASN A 411 -4.89 -15.83 -7.32
C ASN A 411 -5.89 -14.66 -7.37
N VAL A 412 -6.50 -14.40 -8.52
CA VAL A 412 -7.43 -13.26 -8.68
C VAL A 412 -8.85 -13.54 -8.15
N LEU A 413 -9.21 -14.81 -7.86
CA LEU A 413 -10.47 -15.15 -7.22
C LEU A 413 -10.40 -15.02 -5.70
N VAL A 414 -9.23 -15.26 -5.10
CA VAL A 414 -9.05 -15.24 -3.65
C VAL A 414 -9.60 -13.98 -2.99
N PRO A 415 -9.34 -12.73 -3.46
CA PRO A 415 -9.88 -11.53 -2.81
C PRO A 415 -11.40 -11.48 -2.69
N HIS A 416 -12.12 -12.20 -3.55
CA HIS A 416 -13.58 -12.21 -3.64
C HIS A 416 -14.25 -13.25 -2.75
N ILE A 417 -13.48 -14.26 -2.32
CA ILE A 417 -13.98 -15.39 -1.52
C ILE A 417 -13.08 -15.70 -0.32
N ALA A 418 -12.19 -14.77 0.07
CA ALA A 418 -11.31 -14.95 1.23
C ALA A 418 -12.03 -14.69 2.58
N ASP A 419 -13.29 -14.32 2.57
CA ASP A 419 -14.15 -14.13 3.73
C ASP A 419 -14.72 -15.46 4.24
N ARG A 420 -13.81 -16.36 4.56
CA ARG A 420 -14.07 -17.71 5.10
C ARG A 420 -13.00 -18.11 6.11
N GLU A 421 -13.22 -19.22 6.78
CA GLU A 421 -12.32 -19.65 7.84
C GLU A 421 -10.94 -20.05 7.28
N LYS A 422 -10.92 -20.71 6.11
CA LYS A 422 -9.69 -21.21 5.52
C LYS A 422 -9.74 -21.15 3.99
N ILE A 423 -8.67 -20.63 3.42
CA ILE A 423 -8.54 -20.52 1.97
C ILE A 423 -7.08 -20.78 1.58
N TYR A 424 -6.88 -21.50 0.48
CA TYR A 424 -5.59 -21.78 -0.12
C TYR A 424 -5.44 -21.09 -1.48
N LEU A 425 -4.21 -20.78 -1.84
CA LEU A 425 -3.86 -20.36 -3.19
C LEU A 425 -3.67 -21.60 -4.07
N PHE A 426 -4.49 -21.75 -5.13
CA PHE A 426 -4.30 -22.83 -6.08
C PHE A 426 -2.90 -22.74 -6.74
N PRO A 427 -2.12 -23.83 -6.87
CA PRO A 427 -2.53 -25.24 -6.83
C PRO A 427 -2.42 -25.95 -5.46
N VAL A 428 -2.26 -25.24 -4.36
CA VAL A 428 -2.26 -25.84 -3.03
C VAL A 428 -3.70 -26.25 -2.67
N VAL A 429 -3.97 -27.56 -2.57
CA VAL A 429 -5.33 -28.07 -2.32
C VAL A 429 -5.51 -28.55 -0.89
N LYS A 430 -4.55 -29.27 -0.33
CA LYS A 430 -4.58 -29.85 1.05
C LYS A 430 -5.96 -30.42 1.41
N ASP A 431 -6.59 -29.86 2.44
CA ASP A 431 -7.91 -30.24 2.97
C ASP A 431 -9.05 -29.39 2.38
N ALA A 432 -8.85 -28.72 1.23
CA ALA A 432 -9.92 -27.97 0.60
C ALA A 432 -11.06 -28.87 0.13
N ASP A 433 -12.30 -28.44 0.40
CA ASP A 433 -13.53 -29.09 -0.03
C ASP A 433 -13.85 -28.73 -1.50
N TYR A 434 -13.45 -27.53 -1.90
CA TYR A 434 -13.70 -26.99 -3.24
C TYR A 434 -12.42 -26.42 -3.87
N MET A 435 -12.37 -26.47 -5.18
CA MET A 435 -11.40 -25.74 -5.99
C MET A 435 -12.13 -24.79 -6.93
N ALA A 436 -11.75 -23.51 -6.93
CA ALA A 436 -12.26 -22.50 -7.86
C ALA A 436 -11.09 -21.99 -8.73
N ILE A 437 -11.10 -22.32 -10.02
CA ILE A 437 -9.96 -22.14 -10.89
C ILE A 437 -10.37 -21.34 -12.11
N LEU A 438 -9.74 -20.17 -12.33
CA LEU A 438 -9.89 -19.47 -13.59
C LEU A 438 -9.22 -20.25 -14.73
N THR A 439 -9.98 -20.50 -15.79
CA THR A 439 -9.54 -21.22 -16.98
C THR A 439 -9.08 -20.27 -18.10
N TYR A 440 -9.41 -18.98 -17.96
CA TYR A 440 -9.06 -17.92 -18.88
C TYR A 440 -8.35 -16.77 -18.15
N GLY A 441 -7.37 -16.15 -18.82
CA GLY A 441 -6.68 -14.96 -18.30
C GLY A 441 -5.16 -15.07 -18.35
N ARG A 442 -4.49 -13.97 -17.95
CA ARG A 442 -3.01 -13.88 -18.00
C ARG A 442 -2.35 -14.24 -16.68
N ASP A 443 -3.11 -14.24 -15.58
CA ASP A 443 -2.55 -14.48 -14.24
C ASP A 443 -2.90 -15.90 -13.77
N LEU A 444 -2.04 -16.82 -14.15
CA LEU A 444 -2.08 -18.22 -13.70
C LEU A 444 -1.21 -18.44 -12.46
N TYR A 445 -0.59 -17.38 -11.92
CA TYR A 445 0.31 -17.49 -10.76
C TYR A 445 -0.36 -18.25 -9.61
N PRO A 446 0.35 -19.19 -8.97
CA PRO A 446 1.75 -19.58 -9.16
C PRO A 446 1.97 -20.75 -10.13
N VAL A 447 0.94 -21.18 -10.88
CA VAL A 447 1.06 -22.29 -11.83
C VAL A 447 1.78 -21.83 -13.09
N ASP A 448 2.73 -22.64 -13.58
CA ASP A 448 3.38 -22.38 -14.85
C ASP A 448 2.37 -22.50 -16.00
N SER A 449 2.44 -21.57 -16.95
CA SER A 449 1.53 -21.51 -18.09
C SER A 449 1.64 -22.74 -19.00
N LEU A 450 2.78 -23.42 -19.04
CA LEU A 450 3.00 -24.66 -19.83
C LEU A 450 2.39 -25.89 -19.14
N GLU A 451 2.35 -25.90 -17.81
CA GLU A 451 1.80 -27.01 -17.01
C GLU A 451 0.28 -26.89 -16.82
N PHE A 452 -0.25 -25.68 -16.89
CA PHE A 452 -1.65 -25.40 -16.60
C PHE A 452 -2.65 -26.22 -17.41
N PRO A 453 -2.52 -26.37 -18.77
CA PRO A 453 -3.48 -27.15 -19.57
C PRO A 453 -3.54 -28.63 -19.16
N GLN A 454 -2.39 -29.25 -18.89
CA GLN A 454 -2.33 -30.62 -18.43
C GLN A 454 -3.00 -30.78 -17.05
N LYS A 455 -2.73 -29.88 -16.14
CA LYS A 455 -3.34 -29.87 -14.81
C LYS A 455 -4.87 -29.75 -14.87
N MET A 456 -5.40 -28.96 -15.81
CA MET A 456 -6.85 -28.85 -16.03
C MET A 456 -7.47 -30.17 -16.55
N VAL A 457 -6.77 -30.91 -17.40
CA VAL A 457 -7.22 -32.22 -17.85
C VAL A 457 -7.22 -33.22 -16.70
N GLU A 458 -6.16 -33.25 -15.91
CA GLU A 458 -6.04 -34.15 -14.75
C GLU A 458 -7.18 -33.91 -13.75
N LEU A 459 -7.44 -32.64 -13.41
CA LEU A 459 -8.49 -32.29 -12.45
C LEU A 459 -9.91 -32.68 -12.90
N ARG A 460 -10.19 -32.56 -14.22
CA ARG A 460 -11.49 -32.96 -14.77
C ARG A 460 -11.67 -34.46 -14.87
N SER A 461 -10.57 -35.22 -15.00
CA SER A 461 -10.59 -36.66 -15.15
C SER A 461 -10.45 -37.44 -13.84
N ASP A 462 -10.10 -36.79 -12.76
CA ASP A 462 -9.93 -37.41 -11.46
C ASP A 462 -11.30 -37.81 -10.88
N SER A 463 -11.46 -39.10 -10.60
CA SER A 463 -12.70 -39.68 -10.05
C SER A 463 -13.07 -39.21 -8.64
N LEU A 464 -12.14 -38.59 -7.93
CA LEU A 464 -12.38 -37.95 -6.63
C LEU A 464 -13.00 -36.55 -6.74
N ASN A 465 -13.05 -36.01 -7.96
CA ASN A 465 -13.52 -34.68 -8.26
C ASN A 465 -14.93 -34.72 -8.88
N GLU A 466 -15.84 -33.94 -8.31
CA GLU A 466 -17.15 -33.66 -8.89
C GLU A 466 -17.12 -32.26 -9.51
N VAL A 467 -17.30 -32.16 -10.82
CA VAL A 467 -17.37 -30.87 -11.52
C VAL A 467 -18.73 -30.24 -11.26
N ILE A 468 -18.76 -29.16 -10.48
CA ILE A 468 -19.98 -28.40 -10.14
C ILE A 468 -20.30 -27.35 -11.20
N TYR A 469 -19.26 -26.70 -11.73
CA TYR A 469 -19.40 -25.70 -12.78
C TYR A 469 -18.19 -25.75 -13.71
N ASP A 470 -18.43 -25.70 -15.00
CA ASP A 470 -17.37 -25.65 -16.04
C ASP A 470 -17.79 -24.71 -17.16
N SER A 471 -17.01 -23.67 -17.37
CA SER A 471 -17.19 -22.69 -18.44
C SER A 471 -15.85 -22.33 -19.06
N ASN A 472 -15.87 -21.44 -20.07
CA ASN A 472 -14.63 -20.92 -20.65
C ASN A 472 -13.80 -20.09 -19.66
N ASP A 473 -14.43 -19.53 -18.61
CA ASP A 473 -13.79 -18.59 -17.68
C ASP A 473 -13.46 -19.25 -16.35
N LEU A 474 -14.27 -20.20 -15.87
CA LEU A 474 -14.20 -20.72 -14.51
C LEU A 474 -14.54 -22.21 -14.45
N LEU A 475 -13.74 -22.94 -13.66
CA LEU A 475 -13.97 -24.31 -13.26
C LEU A 475 -14.15 -24.38 -11.75
N ILE A 476 -15.29 -24.92 -11.27
CA ILE A 476 -15.51 -25.21 -9.85
C ILE A 476 -15.61 -26.72 -9.69
N ILE A 477 -14.79 -27.24 -8.82
CA ILE A 477 -14.74 -28.66 -8.47
C ILE A 477 -15.02 -28.82 -6.99
N LYS A 478 -15.92 -29.72 -6.64
CA LYS A 478 -16.10 -30.25 -5.29
C LYS A 478 -15.27 -31.53 -5.16
N ARG A 479 -14.53 -31.64 -4.08
CA ARG A 479 -13.74 -32.82 -3.77
C ARG A 479 -14.57 -33.79 -2.93
N ASN A 480 -14.72 -35.02 -3.41
CA ASN A 480 -15.32 -36.07 -2.62
C ASN A 480 -14.34 -36.48 -1.50
N ALA A 481 -14.82 -36.54 -0.28
CA ALA A 481 -14.02 -37.02 0.84
C ALA A 481 -13.44 -38.39 0.49
N ILE A 482 -12.13 -38.53 0.60
CA ILE A 482 -11.51 -39.86 0.57
C ILE A 482 -12.19 -40.60 1.73
N SER A 483 -13.03 -41.58 1.42
CA SER A 483 -13.55 -42.48 2.45
C SER A 483 -12.32 -43.18 3.04
N GLU A 484 -11.80 -42.66 4.17
CA GLU A 484 -10.87 -43.42 4.97
C GLU A 484 -11.59 -44.70 5.33
N GLY A 485 -11.26 -45.72 4.56
CA GLY A 485 -11.68 -47.09 4.89
C GLY A 485 -11.21 -47.34 6.31
N LYS A 486 -12.17 -47.38 7.25
CA LYS A 486 -11.87 -47.91 8.60
C LYS A 486 -11.19 -49.24 8.43
N PRO A 487 -10.02 -49.46 9.05
CA PRO A 487 -9.33 -50.73 9.06
C PRO A 487 -10.21 -51.82 9.75
#